data_95028833a561a1c3f940c1a2b2b5e0ed
#
_entry.id   95028833a561a1c3f940c1a2b2b5e0ed
#
_cell.length_a   1.000
_cell.length_b   1.000
_cell.length_c   1.000
_cell.angle_alpha   90.00
_cell.angle_beta   90.00
_cell.angle_gamma   90.00
#
_symmetry.space_group_name_H-M   'P 1'
#
loop_
_entity.id
_entity.type
_entity.pdbx_description
1 polymer ?
#
loop_
_entity_poly.entity_id
_entity_poly.type
_entity_poly.pdbx_seq_one_letter_code
_entity_poly.pdbx_strand_id
1 'polypeptide(L)'
;VDLDLAAGTVTTLLGRNGAGKSSLLWALQGALSCGGTIDVRGKDPRRLSAAEARRLVTLVPQTASDLLYLPSAGAECDQADRESDAEPGTTAGLLRGIGVDVPPDRDPHDLSEGQRLALVLAIQLAARPPVLLLDEPTRGLDYLAKAQLRGIVRKLAGDGMAVLISTHDVEFAAATSVRTVLMADGELIADGPTADVLTSSPAYAPQLAKVFAPARVMTADELVRGPA
;
A
#
# COMPACT_ATOMS: atom_id res chain seq x y z
N VAL A 1 9.79 3.07 17.62
CA VAL A 1 8.51 3.16 16.91
C VAL A 1 7.57 2.13 17.51
N ASP A 2 6.41 2.55 18.03
CA ASP A 2 5.32 1.68 18.44
C ASP A 2 4.16 1.89 17.45
N LEU A 3 3.77 0.84 16.72
CA LEU A 3 2.77 0.91 15.67
C LEU A 3 1.97 -0.38 15.60
N ASP A 4 0.65 -0.26 15.76
CA ASP A 4 -0.30 -1.33 15.52
C ASP A 4 -0.97 -1.14 14.15
N LEU A 5 -1.17 -2.23 13.41
CA LEU A 5 -1.94 -2.23 12.18
C LEU A 5 -3.19 -3.09 12.35
N ALA A 6 -4.35 -2.47 12.33
CA ALA A 6 -5.61 -3.19 12.48
C ALA A 6 -5.99 -3.90 11.17
N ALA A 7 -6.41 -5.17 11.29
CA ALA A 7 -6.97 -5.91 10.17
C ALA A 7 -8.24 -5.20 9.65
N GLY A 8 -8.45 -5.25 8.35
CA GLY A 8 -9.60 -4.61 7.74
C GLY A 8 -9.49 -3.10 7.55
N THR A 9 -8.31 -2.51 7.79
CA THR A 9 -8.13 -1.06 7.69
C THR A 9 -6.99 -0.66 6.76
N VAL A 10 -7.14 0.54 6.18
CA VAL A 10 -6.06 1.22 5.47
C VAL A 10 -5.48 2.29 6.39
N THR A 11 -4.19 2.15 6.71
CA THR A 11 -3.41 3.14 7.46
C THR A 11 -2.43 3.82 6.52
N THR A 12 -2.29 5.14 6.58
CA THR A 12 -1.26 5.87 5.84
C THR A 12 -0.14 6.29 6.76
N LEU A 13 1.09 6.05 6.34
CA LEU A 13 2.31 6.55 6.95
C LEU A 13 2.79 7.77 6.15
N LEU A 14 2.50 8.96 6.64
CA LEU A 14 2.95 10.21 6.06
C LEU A 14 4.31 10.63 6.64
N GLY A 15 5.06 11.38 5.85
CA GLY A 15 6.32 11.99 6.29
C GLY A 15 7.14 12.47 5.11
N ARG A 16 8.05 13.39 5.36
CA ARG A 16 8.97 13.91 4.34
C ARG A 16 9.92 12.81 3.82
N ASN A 17 10.55 13.06 2.68
CA ASN A 17 11.62 12.18 2.19
C ASN A 17 12.76 12.14 3.23
N GLY A 18 13.27 10.95 3.50
CA GLY A 18 14.27 10.72 4.53
C GLY A 18 13.74 10.53 5.95
N ALA A 19 12.43 10.65 6.21
CA ALA A 19 11.84 10.45 7.54
C ALA A 19 11.97 9.02 8.10
N GLY A 20 12.37 8.03 7.28
CA GLY A 20 12.52 6.63 7.69
C GLY A 20 11.37 5.71 7.28
N LYS A 21 10.39 6.20 6.49
CA LYS A 21 9.21 5.42 6.09
C LYS A 21 9.57 4.08 5.41
N SER A 22 10.37 4.12 4.34
CA SER A 22 10.80 2.92 3.63
C SER A 22 11.58 1.96 4.52
N SER A 23 12.47 2.48 5.38
CA SER A 23 13.22 1.66 6.35
C SER A 23 12.28 0.94 7.32
N LEU A 24 11.22 1.61 7.78
CA LEU A 24 10.21 0.98 8.62
C LEU A 24 9.46 -0.13 7.85
N LEU A 25 9.06 0.09 6.61
CA LEU A 25 8.39 -0.92 5.80
C LEU A 25 9.28 -2.16 5.57
N TRP A 26 10.55 -1.95 5.22
CA TRP A 26 11.52 -3.05 5.06
C TRP A 26 11.78 -3.80 6.37
N ALA A 27 11.79 -3.10 7.51
CA ALA A 27 11.91 -3.73 8.82
C ALA A 27 10.67 -4.58 9.16
N LEU A 28 9.47 -4.07 8.90
CA LEU A 28 8.21 -4.79 9.13
C LEU A 28 8.08 -6.04 8.26
N GLN A 29 8.60 -6.01 7.03
CA GLN A 29 8.64 -7.18 6.15
C GLN A 29 9.71 -8.21 6.58
N GLY A 30 10.67 -7.80 7.42
CA GLY A 30 11.77 -8.66 7.89
C GLY A 30 13.04 -8.59 7.06
N ALA A 31 13.10 -7.75 6.02
CA ALA A 31 14.28 -7.61 5.16
C ALA A 31 15.35 -6.67 5.74
N LEU A 32 14.98 -5.79 6.67
CA LEU A 32 15.91 -4.90 7.36
C LEU A 32 16.00 -5.29 8.85
N SER A 33 17.25 -5.47 9.33
CA SER A 33 17.50 -5.74 10.75
C SER A 33 17.15 -4.51 11.60
N CYS A 34 16.39 -4.73 12.65
CA CYS A 34 16.00 -3.67 13.61
C CYS A 34 15.88 -4.23 15.02
N GLY A 35 15.97 -3.37 16.03
CA GLY A 35 15.66 -3.69 17.42
C GLY A 35 14.13 -3.76 17.65
N GLY A 36 13.74 -4.13 18.88
CA GLY A 36 12.35 -4.25 19.28
C GLY A 36 11.68 -5.55 18.85
N THR A 37 10.35 -5.57 18.88
CA THR A 37 9.50 -6.74 18.55
C THR A 37 8.61 -6.43 17.38
N ILE A 38 8.45 -7.39 16.48
CA ILE A 38 7.44 -7.37 15.43
C ILE A 38 6.59 -8.63 15.61
N ASP A 39 5.30 -8.47 15.72
CA ASP A 39 4.35 -9.56 15.83
C ASP A 39 3.30 -9.48 14.73
N VAL A 40 3.19 -10.54 13.94
CA VAL A 40 2.13 -10.71 12.96
C VAL A 40 1.50 -12.08 13.18
N ARG A 41 0.33 -12.11 13.80
CA ARG A 41 -0.38 -13.36 14.15
C ARG A 41 0.49 -14.32 14.97
N GLY A 42 1.23 -13.81 15.96
CA GLY A 42 2.11 -14.61 16.83
C GLY A 42 3.46 -14.99 16.23
N LYS A 43 3.83 -14.41 15.08
CA LYS A 43 5.10 -14.69 14.41
C LYS A 43 5.88 -13.41 14.11
N ASP A 44 7.20 -13.48 14.24
CA ASP A 44 8.11 -12.40 13.85
C ASP A 44 8.66 -12.68 12.44
N PRO A 45 8.35 -11.86 11.43
CA PRO A 45 8.81 -12.05 10.04
C PRO A 45 10.33 -12.16 9.91
N ARG A 46 11.09 -11.48 10.79
CA ARG A 46 12.58 -11.51 10.79
C ARG A 46 13.19 -12.88 11.14
N ARG A 47 12.39 -13.76 11.75
CA ARG A 47 12.81 -15.10 12.20
C ARG A 47 12.40 -16.21 11.24
N LEU A 48 11.79 -15.85 10.13
CA LEU A 48 11.27 -16.76 9.12
C LEU A 48 12.15 -16.77 7.87
N SER A 49 12.00 -17.79 7.05
CA SER A 49 12.54 -17.76 5.69
C SER A 49 11.88 -16.63 4.89
N ALA A 50 12.54 -16.13 3.83
CA ALA A 50 12.01 -15.07 3.00
C ALA A 50 10.63 -15.42 2.39
N ALA A 51 10.41 -16.69 2.05
CA ALA A 51 9.12 -17.15 1.53
C ALA A 51 8.02 -17.13 2.60
N GLU A 52 8.32 -17.58 3.82
CA GLU A 52 7.37 -17.54 4.94
C GLU A 52 7.07 -16.12 5.40
N ALA A 53 8.09 -15.24 5.44
CA ALA A 53 7.91 -13.83 5.78
C ALA A 53 6.97 -13.14 4.78
N ARG A 54 7.13 -13.38 3.47
CA ARG A 54 6.24 -12.85 2.41
C ARG A 54 4.79 -13.33 2.55
N ARG A 55 4.56 -14.53 3.08
CA ARG A 55 3.21 -15.05 3.39
C ARG A 55 2.56 -14.36 4.60
N LEU A 56 3.33 -13.67 5.42
CA LEU A 56 2.82 -12.86 6.55
C LEU A 56 2.73 -11.38 6.19
N VAL A 57 3.80 -10.84 5.63
CA VAL A 57 3.92 -9.41 5.31
C VAL A 57 4.51 -9.29 3.92
N THR A 58 3.75 -8.74 2.99
CA THR A 58 4.24 -8.46 1.65
C THR A 58 4.46 -6.97 1.46
N LEU A 59 5.48 -6.62 0.69
CA LEU A 59 5.86 -5.24 0.40
C LEU A 59 5.93 -5.02 -1.10
N VAL A 60 5.21 -4.00 -1.57
CA VAL A 60 5.41 -3.42 -2.90
C VAL A 60 6.34 -2.21 -2.73
N PRO A 61 7.58 -2.27 -3.26
CA PRO A 61 8.54 -1.18 -3.14
C PRO A 61 8.16 -0.01 -4.03
N GLN A 62 8.82 1.13 -3.82
CA GLN A 62 8.61 2.37 -4.58
C GLN A 62 8.78 2.19 -6.09
N THR A 63 9.67 1.31 -6.52
CA THR A 63 9.88 0.93 -7.91
C THR A 63 9.30 -0.47 -8.12
N ALA A 64 8.04 -0.56 -8.51
CA ALA A 64 7.36 -1.84 -8.70
C ALA A 64 8.06 -2.75 -9.73
N SER A 65 8.69 -2.16 -10.77
CA SER A 65 9.45 -2.90 -11.78
C SER A 65 10.63 -3.69 -11.23
N ASP A 66 11.16 -3.36 -10.04
CA ASP A 66 12.26 -4.13 -9.44
C ASP A 66 11.85 -5.56 -9.04
N LEU A 67 10.56 -5.86 -9.07
CA LEU A 67 10.00 -7.17 -8.79
C LEU A 67 9.60 -7.94 -10.07
N LEU A 68 9.87 -7.39 -11.26
CA LEU A 68 9.49 -7.97 -12.55
C LEU A 68 10.75 -8.26 -13.36
N TYR A 69 11.00 -9.52 -13.68
CA TYR A 69 12.21 -9.97 -14.37
C TYR A 69 11.97 -11.05 -15.43
N LEU A 70 10.73 -11.49 -15.61
CA LEU A 70 10.38 -12.47 -16.63
C LEU A 70 9.92 -11.77 -17.91
N PRO A 71 9.99 -12.46 -19.06
CA PRO A 71 9.79 -11.85 -20.37
C PRO A 71 8.33 -11.45 -20.66
N SER A 72 7.37 -11.88 -19.83
CA SER A 72 5.96 -11.53 -20.04
C SER A 72 5.18 -11.50 -18.74
N ALA A 73 4.10 -10.73 -18.71
CA ALA A 73 3.19 -10.64 -17.58
C ALA A 73 2.58 -12.01 -17.20
N GLY A 74 2.28 -12.85 -18.18
CA GLY A 74 1.81 -14.22 -17.96
C GLY A 74 2.86 -15.08 -17.26
N ALA A 75 4.13 -14.99 -17.70
CA ALA A 75 5.22 -15.73 -17.07
C ALA A 75 5.45 -15.31 -15.61
N GLU A 76 5.32 -14.01 -15.30
CA GLU A 76 5.36 -13.48 -13.92
C GLU A 76 4.22 -14.07 -13.08
N CYS A 77 2.99 -14.12 -13.61
CA CYS A 77 1.85 -14.71 -12.91
C CYS A 77 2.07 -16.20 -12.65
N ASP A 78 2.52 -16.96 -13.64
CA ASP A 78 2.77 -18.41 -13.49
C ASP A 78 3.88 -18.69 -12.48
N GLN A 79 4.91 -17.84 -12.43
CA GLN A 79 5.99 -17.95 -11.44
C GLN A 79 5.47 -17.65 -10.03
N ALA A 80 4.65 -16.62 -9.87
CA ALA A 80 4.05 -16.26 -8.59
C ALA A 80 3.15 -17.39 -8.04
N ASP A 81 2.38 -18.07 -8.90
CA ASP A 81 1.58 -19.23 -8.51
C ASP A 81 2.47 -20.35 -7.96
N ARG A 82 3.58 -20.67 -8.65
CA ARG A 82 4.55 -21.70 -8.21
C ARG A 82 5.20 -21.33 -6.86
N GLU A 83 5.65 -20.08 -6.69
CA GLU A 83 6.34 -19.63 -5.46
C GLU A 83 5.41 -19.54 -4.25
N SER A 84 4.12 -19.31 -4.47
CA SER A 84 3.14 -19.21 -3.40
C SER A 84 2.40 -20.53 -3.10
N ASP A 85 2.70 -21.62 -3.80
CA ASP A 85 1.97 -22.89 -3.78
C ASP A 85 0.48 -22.69 -4.11
N ALA A 86 0.17 -21.75 -5.00
CA ALA A 86 -1.19 -21.48 -5.45
C ALA A 86 -1.56 -22.34 -6.66
N GLU A 87 -2.85 -22.55 -6.85
CA GLU A 87 -3.35 -23.23 -8.06
C GLU A 87 -2.99 -22.41 -9.33
N PRO A 88 -2.60 -23.07 -10.43
CA PRO A 88 -2.28 -22.40 -11.68
C PRO A 88 -3.41 -21.45 -12.13
N GLY A 89 -3.04 -20.22 -12.49
CA GLY A 89 -3.98 -19.17 -12.91
C GLY A 89 -4.56 -18.34 -11.77
N THR A 90 -4.16 -18.58 -10.51
CA THR A 90 -4.57 -17.79 -9.33
C THR A 90 -4.15 -16.34 -9.48
N THR A 91 -2.87 -16.07 -9.75
CA THR A 91 -2.32 -14.71 -9.91
C THR A 91 -2.96 -13.98 -11.09
N ALA A 92 -3.13 -14.65 -12.22
CA ALA A 92 -3.84 -14.09 -13.37
C ALA A 92 -5.32 -13.79 -13.04
N GLY A 93 -5.95 -14.60 -12.20
CA GLY A 93 -7.30 -14.35 -11.67
C GLY A 93 -7.36 -13.13 -10.76
N LEU A 94 -6.38 -12.96 -9.87
CA LEU A 94 -6.22 -11.79 -9.01
C LEU A 94 -6.03 -10.53 -9.84
N LEU A 95 -5.16 -10.56 -10.86
CA LEU A 95 -4.92 -9.45 -11.76
C LEU A 95 -6.20 -8.99 -12.48
N ARG A 96 -6.97 -9.94 -13.02
CA ARG A 96 -8.30 -9.62 -13.59
C ARG A 96 -9.25 -9.03 -12.55
N GLY A 97 -9.23 -9.54 -11.31
CA GLY A 97 -10.05 -9.06 -10.20
C GLY A 97 -9.69 -7.64 -9.73
N ILE A 98 -8.45 -7.20 -9.98
CA ILE A 98 -7.98 -5.82 -9.76
C ILE A 98 -8.63 -4.86 -10.77
N GLY A 99 -9.06 -5.36 -11.96
CA GLY A 99 -9.77 -4.57 -12.95
C GLY A 99 -8.85 -3.70 -13.82
N VAL A 100 -7.57 -4.03 -13.90
CA VAL A 100 -6.60 -3.42 -14.82
C VAL A 100 -6.28 -4.42 -15.92
N ASP A 101 -6.44 -4.01 -17.17
CA ASP A 101 -6.14 -4.86 -18.31
C ASP A 101 -4.63 -4.92 -18.55
N VAL A 102 -4.07 -6.13 -18.38
CA VAL A 102 -2.66 -6.43 -18.64
C VAL A 102 -2.58 -7.62 -19.57
N PRO A 103 -2.15 -7.42 -20.82
CA PRO A 103 -2.00 -8.51 -21.77
C PRO A 103 -0.94 -9.52 -21.29
N PRO A 104 -1.24 -10.84 -21.29
CA PRO A 104 -0.36 -11.84 -20.69
C PRO A 104 0.97 -12.04 -21.46
N ASP A 105 0.99 -11.73 -22.73
CA ASP A 105 2.17 -11.82 -23.62
C ASP A 105 3.04 -10.55 -23.62
N ARG A 106 2.56 -9.46 -22.96
CA ARG A 106 3.27 -8.19 -22.92
C ARG A 106 4.49 -8.28 -22.00
N ASP A 107 5.61 -7.70 -22.46
CA ASP A 107 6.77 -7.46 -21.61
C ASP A 107 6.39 -6.50 -20.46
N PRO A 108 6.67 -6.85 -19.20
CA PRO A 108 6.36 -5.98 -18.07
C PRO A 108 6.98 -4.58 -18.16
N HIS A 109 8.11 -4.42 -18.83
CA HIS A 109 8.76 -3.12 -19.03
C HIS A 109 7.99 -2.19 -19.99
N ASP A 110 7.16 -2.77 -20.88
CA ASP A 110 6.31 -2.02 -21.81
C ASP A 110 4.94 -1.64 -21.21
N LEU A 111 4.67 -2.04 -19.97
CA LEU A 111 3.44 -1.69 -19.26
C LEU A 111 3.47 -0.25 -18.77
N SER A 112 2.30 0.39 -18.68
CA SER A 112 2.15 1.65 -17.94
C SER A 112 2.44 1.45 -16.45
N GLU A 113 2.76 2.53 -15.71
CA GLU A 113 3.00 2.44 -14.27
C GLU A 113 1.81 1.82 -13.51
N GLY A 114 0.57 2.17 -13.90
CA GLY A 114 -0.63 1.58 -13.29
C GLY A 114 -0.78 0.09 -13.58
N GLN A 115 -0.51 -0.34 -14.81
CA GLN A 115 -0.53 -1.76 -15.19
C GLN A 115 0.57 -2.55 -14.47
N ARG A 116 1.77 -1.98 -14.37
CA ARG A 116 2.92 -2.56 -13.68
C ARG A 116 2.65 -2.74 -12.20
N LEU A 117 2.09 -1.70 -11.55
CA LEU A 117 1.67 -1.77 -10.17
C LEU A 117 0.58 -2.83 -9.95
N ALA A 118 -0.40 -2.93 -10.85
CA ALA A 118 -1.46 -3.93 -10.76
C ALA A 118 -0.91 -5.36 -10.88
N LEU A 119 0.03 -5.60 -11.80
CA LEU A 119 0.70 -6.88 -11.96
C LEU A 119 1.48 -7.25 -10.68
N VAL A 120 2.29 -6.33 -10.16
CA VAL A 120 3.04 -6.57 -8.91
C VAL A 120 2.11 -6.81 -7.74
N LEU A 121 1.01 -6.07 -7.61
CA LEU A 121 0.00 -6.33 -6.58
C LEU A 121 -0.57 -7.75 -6.69
N ALA A 122 -0.94 -8.19 -7.89
CA ALA A 122 -1.46 -9.55 -8.10
C ALA A 122 -0.45 -10.63 -7.69
N ILE A 123 0.84 -10.45 -8.07
CA ILE A 123 1.95 -11.33 -7.69
C ILE A 123 2.09 -11.39 -6.17
N GLN A 124 2.12 -10.25 -5.51
CA GLN A 124 2.30 -10.16 -4.05
C GLN A 124 1.10 -10.74 -3.28
N LEU A 125 -0.09 -10.67 -3.85
CA LEU A 125 -1.32 -11.19 -3.24
C LEU A 125 -1.52 -12.70 -3.45
N ALA A 126 -0.79 -13.35 -4.34
CA ALA A 126 -0.89 -14.79 -4.62
C ALA A 126 -0.74 -15.64 -3.34
N ALA A 127 0.16 -15.24 -2.44
CA ALA A 127 0.40 -15.89 -1.15
C ALA A 127 -0.65 -15.57 -0.07
N ARG A 128 -1.66 -14.74 -0.36
CA ARG A 128 -2.74 -14.29 0.56
C ARG A 128 -2.21 -13.74 1.90
N PRO A 129 -1.28 -12.79 1.90
CA PRO A 129 -0.70 -12.25 3.13
C PRO A 129 -1.75 -11.48 3.93
N PRO A 130 -1.74 -11.54 5.29
CA PRO A 130 -2.62 -10.71 6.11
C PRO A 130 -2.24 -9.23 6.15
N VAL A 131 -1.00 -8.88 5.79
CA VAL A 131 -0.48 -7.51 5.80
C VAL A 131 0.11 -7.15 4.45
N LEU A 132 -0.34 -6.03 3.89
CA LEU A 132 0.18 -5.42 2.67
C LEU A 132 0.83 -4.08 2.98
N LEU A 133 2.08 -3.94 2.63
CA LEU A 133 2.85 -2.70 2.72
C LEU A 133 3.05 -2.12 1.32
N LEU A 134 2.78 -0.84 1.14
CA LEU A 134 2.96 -0.13 -0.13
C LEU A 134 3.87 1.07 0.09
N ASP A 135 5.00 1.13 -0.61
CA ASP A 135 5.94 2.24 -0.50
C ASP A 135 5.78 3.21 -1.68
N GLU A 136 5.25 4.41 -1.41
CA GLU A 136 5.00 5.48 -2.39
C GLU A 136 4.25 5.01 -3.67
N PRO A 137 3.16 4.23 -3.55
CA PRO A 137 2.53 3.55 -4.69
C PRO A 137 1.83 4.51 -5.66
N THR A 138 1.67 5.79 -5.29
CA THR A 138 1.04 6.81 -6.14
C THR A 138 2.01 7.51 -7.09
N ARG A 139 3.31 7.21 -6.96
CA ARG A 139 4.35 7.84 -7.78
C ARG A 139 4.21 7.43 -9.25
N GLY A 140 4.20 8.42 -10.13
CA GLY A 140 4.06 8.18 -11.58
C GLY A 140 2.65 7.80 -12.04
N LEU A 141 1.68 7.67 -11.13
CA LEU A 141 0.29 7.40 -11.47
C LEU A 141 -0.46 8.69 -11.83
N ASP A 142 -1.26 8.62 -12.87
CA ASP A 142 -2.24 9.65 -13.19
C ASP A 142 -3.44 9.60 -12.23
N TYR A 143 -4.37 10.54 -12.38
CA TYR A 143 -5.55 10.64 -11.51
C TYR A 143 -6.43 9.39 -11.56
N LEU A 144 -6.60 8.80 -12.74
CA LEU A 144 -7.45 7.60 -12.93
C LEU A 144 -6.81 6.37 -12.26
N ALA A 145 -5.51 6.17 -12.46
CA ALA A 145 -4.77 5.07 -11.83
C ALA A 145 -4.74 5.21 -10.29
N LYS A 146 -4.62 6.44 -9.75
CA LYS A 146 -4.76 6.68 -8.31
C LYS A 146 -6.16 6.33 -7.79
N ALA A 147 -7.21 6.66 -8.53
CA ALA A 147 -8.58 6.29 -8.16
C ALA A 147 -8.79 4.76 -8.18
N GLN A 148 -8.22 4.07 -9.16
CA GLN A 148 -8.23 2.61 -9.23
C GLN A 148 -7.48 1.99 -8.05
N LEU A 149 -6.26 2.45 -7.74
CA LEU A 149 -5.48 2.00 -6.60
C LEU A 149 -6.25 2.18 -5.29
N ARG A 150 -6.92 3.33 -5.09
CA ARG A 150 -7.79 3.57 -3.95
C ARG A 150 -8.88 2.49 -3.82
N GLY A 151 -9.54 2.17 -4.93
CA GLY A 151 -10.56 1.10 -4.96
C GLY A 151 -10.01 -0.25 -4.57
N ILE A 152 -8.83 -0.60 -5.10
CA ILE A 152 -8.14 -1.87 -4.83
C ILE A 152 -7.79 -1.99 -3.34
N VAL A 153 -7.09 -1.01 -2.77
CA VAL A 153 -6.64 -1.11 -1.36
C VAL A 153 -7.81 -1.10 -0.37
N ARG A 154 -8.88 -0.35 -0.68
CA ARG A 154 -10.10 -0.39 0.14
C ARG A 154 -10.81 -1.73 0.09
N LYS A 155 -10.86 -2.37 -1.09
CA LYS A 155 -11.41 -3.71 -1.24
C LYS A 155 -10.58 -4.73 -0.46
N LEU A 156 -9.25 -4.71 -0.59
CA LEU A 156 -8.35 -5.61 0.14
C LEU A 156 -8.50 -5.45 1.66
N ALA A 157 -8.61 -4.22 2.15
CA ALA A 157 -8.90 -3.97 3.55
C ALA A 157 -10.30 -4.51 3.93
N GLY A 158 -11.34 -4.25 3.12
CA GLY A 158 -12.68 -4.81 3.35
C GLY A 158 -12.72 -6.33 3.41
N ASP A 159 -11.81 -7.01 2.70
CA ASP A 159 -11.61 -8.46 2.75
C ASP A 159 -10.78 -8.92 3.98
N GLY A 160 -10.44 -8.01 4.91
CA GLY A 160 -9.80 -8.30 6.19
C GLY A 160 -8.28 -8.11 6.24
N MET A 161 -7.65 -7.61 5.17
CA MET A 161 -6.22 -7.32 5.13
C MET A 161 -5.88 -6.05 5.90
N ALA A 162 -4.76 -6.01 6.63
CA ALA A 162 -4.17 -4.78 7.13
C ALA A 162 -3.32 -4.14 6.02
N VAL A 163 -3.63 -2.90 5.63
CA VAL A 163 -2.90 -2.19 4.58
C VAL A 163 -2.19 -0.98 5.16
N LEU A 164 -0.87 -0.90 4.98
CA LEU A 164 -0.07 0.28 5.31
C LEU A 164 0.50 0.89 4.04
N ILE A 165 0.22 2.17 3.82
CA ILE A 165 0.68 2.93 2.66
C ILE A 165 1.63 4.02 3.11
N SER A 166 2.89 3.94 2.75
CA SER A 166 3.84 5.06 2.87
C SER A 166 3.61 6.00 1.70
N THR A 167 3.38 7.28 1.99
CA THR A 167 3.25 8.30 0.94
C THR A 167 3.49 9.71 1.47
N HIS A 168 3.73 10.65 0.57
CA HIS A 168 3.70 12.09 0.82
C HIS A 168 2.48 12.76 0.16
N ASP A 169 1.64 11.99 -0.54
CA ASP A 169 0.42 12.45 -1.20
C ASP A 169 -0.73 12.56 -0.20
N VAL A 170 -0.92 13.75 0.36
CA VAL A 170 -1.96 14.02 1.38
C VAL A 170 -3.38 13.87 0.84
N GLU A 171 -3.58 14.16 -0.46
CA GLU A 171 -4.90 14.01 -1.10
C GLU A 171 -5.27 12.52 -1.22
N PHE A 172 -4.30 11.69 -1.62
CA PHE A 172 -4.50 10.25 -1.67
C PHE A 172 -4.73 9.66 -0.27
N ALA A 173 -3.96 10.10 0.74
CA ALA A 173 -4.15 9.70 2.13
C ALA A 173 -5.55 10.03 2.64
N ALA A 174 -6.00 11.28 2.45
CA ALA A 174 -7.34 11.74 2.83
C ALA A 174 -8.46 10.93 2.17
N ALA A 175 -8.28 10.59 0.89
CA ALA A 175 -9.28 9.86 0.12
C ALA A 175 -9.28 8.35 0.39
N THR A 176 -8.23 7.78 1.00
CA THR A 176 -8.03 6.33 1.04
C THR A 176 -8.06 5.73 2.44
N SER A 177 -7.41 6.36 3.40
CA SER A 177 -7.17 5.80 4.74
C SER A 177 -8.15 6.33 5.80
N VAL A 178 -8.38 5.49 6.80
CA VAL A 178 -9.16 5.87 7.99
C VAL A 178 -8.25 6.35 9.12
N ARG A 179 -7.00 5.92 9.13
CA ARG A 179 -5.97 6.28 10.11
C ARG A 179 -4.74 6.79 9.39
N THR A 180 -4.15 7.82 9.94
CA THR A 180 -2.88 8.39 9.45
C THR A 180 -1.89 8.48 10.58
N VAL A 181 -0.68 8.04 10.31
CA VAL A 181 0.49 8.14 11.18
C VAL A 181 1.49 9.08 10.53
N LEU A 182 1.98 10.04 11.26
CA LEU A 182 2.98 11.00 10.78
C LEU A 182 4.35 10.65 11.33
N MET A 183 5.33 10.49 10.43
CA MET A 183 6.70 10.14 10.77
C MET A 183 7.66 11.28 10.42
N ALA A 184 8.54 11.61 11.37
CA ALA A 184 9.63 12.55 11.19
C ALA A 184 10.87 12.06 11.94
N ASP A 185 12.03 12.16 11.32
CA ASP A 185 13.34 11.84 11.90
C ASP A 185 13.41 10.45 12.59
N GLY A 186 12.71 9.46 12.01
CA GLY A 186 12.66 8.09 12.54
C GLY A 186 11.66 7.85 13.67
N GLU A 187 10.88 8.87 14.05
CA GLU A 187 9.89 8.79 15.13
C GLU A 187 8.46 9.00 14.62
N LEU A 188 7.48 8.40 15.29
CA LEU A 188 6.07 8.68 15.04
C LEU A 188 5.68 9.90 15.88
N ILE A 189 5.32 10.98 15.22
CA ILE A 189 5.01 12.28 15.86
C ILE A 189 3.51 12.57 15.97
N ALA A 190 2.68 11.86 15.21
CA ALA A 190 1.23 11.88 15.33
C ALA A 190 0.64 10.54 14.85
N ASP A 191 -0.47 10.15 15.45
CA ASP A 191 -1.21 8.92 15.13
C ASP A 191 -2.68 9.10 15.49
N GLY A 192 -3.58 8.87 14.57
CA GLY A 192 -5.00 9.02 14.81
C GLY A 192 -5.87 8.98 13.55
N PRO A 193 -7.15 9.33 13.68
CA PRO A 193 -8.06 9.45 12.55
C PRO A 193 -7.48 10.38 11.48
N THR A 194 -7.58 9.97 10.21
CA THR A 194 -6.97 10.71 9.09
C THR A 194 -7.38 12.18 9.06
N ALA A 195 -8.65 12.48 9.30
CA ALA A 195 -9.14 13.85 9.31
C ALA A 195 -8.45 14.71 10.40
N ASP A 196 -8.25 14.16 11.60
CA ASP A 196 -7.64 14.87 12.70
C ASP A 196 -6.15 15.12 12.46
N VAL A 197 -5.42 14.10 12.01
CA VAL A 197 -3.98 14.22 11.74
C VAL A 197 -3.71 15.19 10.59
N LEU A 198 -4.46 15.08 9.49
CA LEU A 198 -4.24 15.94 8.32
C LEU A 198 -4.65 17.40 8.55
N THR A 199 -5.62 17.68 9.42
CA THR A 199 -6.02 19.05 9.74
C THR A 199 -5.25 19.66 10.93
N SER A 200 -4.45 18.86 11.66
CA SER A 200 -3.64 19.34 12.78
C SER A 200 -2.56 20.34 12.38
N SER A 201 -2.12 20.33 11.11
CA SER A 201 -1.11 21.25 10.59
C SER A 201 -1.43 21.66 9.15
N PRO A 202 -1.33 22.95 8.82
CA PRO A 202 -1.51 23.45 7.44
C PRO A 202 -0.56 22.78 6.42
N ALA A 203 0.58 22.26 6.87
CA ALA A 203 1.54 21.58 6.00
C ALA A 203 1.01 20.26 5.43
N TYR A 204 0.12 19.59 6.17
CA TYR A 204 -0.46 18.28 5.80
C TYR A 204 -1.93 18.37 5.42
N ALA A 205 -2.56 19.55 5.53
CA ALA A 205 -3.95 19.71 5.18
C ALA A 205 -4.15 19.59 3.65
N PRO A 206 -5.11 18.76 3.19
CA PRO A 206 -5.52 18.70 1.79
C PRO A 206 -6.01 20.06 1.29
N GLN A 207 -5.99 20.27 -0.05
CA GLN A 207 -6.38 21.54 -0.64
C GLN A 207 -7.82 21.93 -0.26
N LEU A 208 -8.74 20.95 -0.31
CA LEU A 208 -10.14 21.20 0.06
C LEU A 208 -10.29 21.60 1.52
N ALA A 209 -9.57 20.98 2.44
CA ALA A 209 -9.59 21.37 3.85
C ALA A 209 -9.07 22.79 4.07
N LYS A 210 -8.12 23.27 3.26
CA LYS A 210 -7.63 24.65 3.31
C LYS A 210 -8.65 25.65 2.77
N VAL A 211 -9.35 25.31 1.68
CA VAL A 211 -10.32 26.18 1.01
C VAL A 211 -11.61 26.32 1.82
N PHE A 212 -12.07 25.23 2.43
CA PHE A 212 -13.34 25.20 3.15
C PHE A 212 -13.22 25.41 4.66
N ALA A 213 -12.02 25.73 5.18
CA ALA A 213 -11.87 26.02 6.60
C ALA A 213 -12.86 27.11 7.08
N PRO A 214 -13.52 26.90 8.24
CA PRO A 214 -13.32 25.89 9.26
C PRO A 214 -14.06 24.57 9.01
N ALA A 215 -14.80 24.41 7.92
CA ALA A 215 -15.44 23.13 7.60
C ALA A 215 -14.40 22.05 7.27
N ARG A 216 -14.57 20.87 7.86
CA ARG A 216 -13.62 19.75 7.71
C ARG A 216 -13.94 18.95 6.43
N VAL A 217 -13.80 19.57 5.26
CA VAL A 217 -13.97 18.90 3.97
C VAL A 217 -12.61 18.44 3.46
N MET A 218 -12.41 17.12 3.41
CA MET A 218 -11.14 16.52 3.05
C MET A 218 -11.06 16.11 1.58
N THR A 219 -12.21 15.71 1.00
CA THR A 219 -12.29 15.13 -0.33
C THR A 219 -13.45 15.70 -1.14
N ALA A 220 -13.36 15.59 -2.47
CA ALA A 220 -14.46 16.00 -3.36
C ALA A 220 -15.73 15.16 -3.14
N ASP A 221 -15.60 13.90 -2.75
CA ASP A 221 -16.74 13.03 -2.47
C ASP A 221 -17.57 13.54 -1.28
N GLU A 222 -16.93 14.18 -0.29
CA GLU A 222 -17.59 14.81 0.86
C GLU A 222 -18.36 16.07 0.48
N LEU A 223 -17.88 16.84 -0.52
CA LEU A 223 -18.62 18.01 -1.03
C LEU A 223 -19.95 17.60 -1.65
N VAL A 224 -19.99 16.46 -2.34
CA VAL A 224 -21.20 15.98 -3.02
C VAL A 224 -22.21 15.38 -2.05
N ARG A 225 -21.74 14.75 -0.96
CA ARG A 225 -22.60 14.08 0.03
C ARG A 225 -23.06 14.97 1.18
N GLY A 226 -22.49 16.16 1.32
CA GLY A 226 -22.64 17.05 2.47
C GLY A 226 -21.73 16.59 3.65
N PRO A 227 -21.37 17.53 4.56
CA PRO A 227 -20.60 17.15 5.75
C PRO A 227 -21.45 16.24 6.63
N ALA A 228 -20.82 15.17 7.15
CA ALA A 228 -21.43 14.24 8.11
C ALA A 228 -21.61 14.90 9.48
#